data_99698a8166175a4fbebf57c846ec4859
#
_entry.id   99698a8166175a4fbebf57c846ec4859
#
_cell.length_a   1.000
_cell.length_b   1.000
_cell.length_c   1.000
_cell.angle_alpha   90.00
_cell.angle_beta   90.00
_cell.angle_gamma   90.00
#
_symmetry.space_group_name_H-M   'P 1'
#
loop_
_entity.id
_entity.type
_entity.pdbx_description
1 polymer ?
#
loop_
_entity_poly.entity_id
_entity_poly.type
_entity_poly.pdbx_seq_one_letter_code
_entity_poly.pdbx_strand_id
1 'polypeptide(L)'
;MKKLLVALLITSTIISCQSKKKDKTEQTPTNPNEIENSGTIVTQENFPQAYTNMRLAAVLKKTGGINKFFSMPVPSSIPEEQFVVRMNRDTPYSVSVIDMSSDSVFVTIPETDRYVTTQIVDENHETQPMIYGSGRHKITAKTGHAFVIVRALEGDIRENLVIEAGSAKPFEVKKWDMKSFKEIDEAGNLDFSDGYDQSKAFGNKESGQTPYMNYVGAAGGWGGAMVEDNIYQTSPYFEADGCYEMTFIDPESKYFWSATVYNGDGRMFNDVANVSSEMNPAKNPDGTYTLRFGCPGEPNNIPIAEGNTTGKFNVLLRHYGPSKMVSEGADGYDPTKQITKVE
;
A
#
# COMPACT_ATOMS: atom_id res chain seq x y z
N MET A 1 65.57 -36.11 -5.78
CA MET A 1 66.82 -35.94 -5.06
C MET A 1 66.55 -35.22 -3.75
N LYS A 2 66.95 -35.93 -2.64
CA LYS A 2 67.36 -35.46 -1.28
C LYS A 2 66.42 -34.38 -0.63
N LYS A 3 65.58 -34.74 0.33
CA LYS A 3 65.80 -34.88 1.80
C LYS A 3 66.49 -33.66 2.43
N LEU A 4 65.79 -32.97 3.36
CA LEU A 4 66.30 -32.84 4.73
C LEU A 4 65.18 -32.47 5.72
N LEU A 5 65.02 -33.36 6.73
CA LEU A 5 64.33 -33.08 8.01
C LEU A 5 65.32 -32.30 8.89
N VAL A 6 64.81 -31.32 9.67
CA VAL A 6 65.42 -30.92 10.93
C VAL A 6 64.40 -30.80 12.01
N ALA A 7 64.44 -31.72 12.97
CA ALA A 7 63.74 -31.66 14.23
C ALA A 7 64.65 -30.86 15.23
N LEU A 8 64.05 -29.96 16.03
CA LEU A 8 64.69 -29.45 17.22
C LEU A 8 63.70 -29.46 18.39
N LEU A 9 64.00 -30.33 19.36
CA LEU A 9 63.47 -30.31 20.71
C LEU A 9 64.12 -29.18 21.51
N ILE A 10 63.39 -28.41 22.30
CA ILE A 10 63.91 -27.74 23.51
C ILE A 10 62.76 -27.65 24.54
N THR A 11 62.92 -28.42 25.57
CA THR A 11 62.69 -28.36 27.02
C THR A 11 61.84 -27.29 27.66
N SER A 12 61.01 -27.84 28.51
CA SER A 12 60.15 -27.25 29.56
C SER A 12 60.86 -26.36 30.55
N THR A 13 60.26 -25.23 30.91
CA THR A 13 60.37 -24.62 32.25
C THR A 13 58.97 -24.24 32.75
N ILE A 14 58.65 -24.84 33.92
CA ILE A 14 57.45 -24.58 34.69
C ILE A 14 57.71 -23.33 35.54
N ILE A 15 56.85 -22.28 35.34
CA ILE A 15 56.73 -21.22 36.33
C ILE A 15 55.26 -21.12 36.72
N SER A 16 55.00 -21.55 37.96
CA SER A 16 53.72 -21.36 38.65
C SER A 16 53.55 -19.89 39.03
N CYS A 17 52.47 -19.27 38.62
CA CYS A 17 51.96 -18.05 39.25
C CYS A 17 50.45 -18.11 39.35
N GLN A 18 49.95 -17.87 40.56
CA GLN A 18 48.61 -18.00 41.02
C GLN A 18 47.62 -17.11 40.26
N SER A 19 46.47 -17.70 39.95
CA SER A 19 45.31 -17.13 39.28
C SER A 19 44.55 -16.15 40.16
N LYS A 20 44.27 -14.97 39.61
CA LYS A 20 43.04 -14.22 39.93
C LYS A 20 41.95 -14.66 38.98
N LYS A 21 40.89 -15.31 39.49
CA LYS A 21 39.64 -15.56 38.76
C LYS A 21 39.05 -14.22 38.31
N LYS A 22 39.06 -13.96 37.01
CA LYS A 22 38.14 -13.05 36.37
C LYS A 22 37.00 -13.91 35.84
N ASP A 23 35.80 -13.69 36.35
CA ASP A 23 34.58 -14.18 35.77
C ASP A 23 34.55 -13.75 34.29
N LYS A 24 34.75 -14.69 33.38
CA LYS A 24 34.35 -14.55 31.99
C LYS A 24 32.89 -14.89 31.92
N THR A 25 32.05 -13.86 31.84
CA THR A 25 30.72 -14.01 31.28
C THR A 25 30.91 -14.56 29.86
N GLU A 26 30.60 -15.83 29.65
CA GLU A 26 30.46 -16.42 28.31
C GLU A 26 29.40 -15.61 27.59
N GLN A 27 29.80 -14.78 26.66
CA GLN A 27 28.92 -14.27 25.65
C GLN A 27 28.58 -15.47 24.75
N THR A 28 27.41 -16.02 24.93
CA THR A 28 26.79 -16.93 23.98
C THR A 28 26.77 -16.23 22.62
N PRO A 29 27.19 -16.89 21.53
CA PRO A 29 27.09 -16.29 20.21
C PRO A 29 25.62 -16.08 19.92
N THR A 30 25.17 -14.82 19.86
CA THR A 30 23.84 -14.45 19.41
C THR A 30 23.71 -14.92 17.96
N ASN A 31 22.76 -15.81 17.74
CA ASN A 31 22.37 -16.28 16.41
C ASN A 31 22.03 -15.03 15.57
N PRO A 32 22.59 -14.84 14.37
CA PRO A 32 22.24 -13.71 13.50
C PRO A 32 20.73 -13.55 13.25
N ASN A 33 19.97 -14.64 13.36
CA ASN A 33 18.51 -14.63 13.26
C ASN A 33 17.78 -14.11 14.52
N GLU A 34 18.45 -13.98 15.68
CA GLU A 34 17.86 -13.41 16.90
C GLU A 34 17.86 -11.88 16.92
N ILE A 35 18.64 -11.22 16.07
CA ILE A 35 18.71 -9.75 15.99
C ILE A 35 17.49 -9.18 15.25
N GLU A 36 16.82 -9.94 14.39
CA GLU A 36 15.62 -9.50 13.68
C GLU A 36 14.35 -9.46 14.54
N ASN A 37 14.32 -10.13 15.69
CA ASN A 37 13.15 -10.29 16.56
C ASN A 37 13.17 -9.41 17.82
N SER A 38 13.90 -8.30 17.86
CA SER A 38 14.03 -7.45 19.06
C SER A 38 13.07 -6.26 19.12
N GLY A 39 12.01 -6.24 18.30
CA GLY A 39 11.02 -5.18 18.25
C GLY A 39 9.77 -5.45 19.08
N THR A 40 8.86 -4.49 19.12
CA THR A 40 7.53 -4.67 19.69
C THR A 40 6.77 -5.74 18.91
N ILE A 41 6.22 -6.74 19.61
CA ILE A 41 5.39 -7.78 19.00
C ILE A 41 4.16 -7.13 18.36
N VAL A 42 3.89 -7.49 17.12
CA VAL A 42 2.72 -7.04 16.39
C VAL A 42 1.56 -7.98 16.65
N THR A 43 0.43 -7.39 17.00
CA THR A 43 -0.85 -8.04 17.21
C THR A 43 -1.88 -7.42 16.27
N GLN A 44 -3.02 -8.05 16.09
CA GLN A 44 -4.12 -7.49 15.30
C GLN A 44 -4.51 -6.07 15.76
N GLU A 45 -4.46 -5.79 17.07
CA GLU A 45 -4.83 -4.50 17.64
C GLU A 45 -3.84 -3.37 17.30
N ASN A 46 -2.52 -3.65 17.32
CA ASN A 46 -1.50 -2.63 17.04
C ASN A 46 -0.97 -2.66 15.60
N PHE A 47 -1.45 -3.57 14.77
CA PHE A 47 -1.00 -3.72 13.39
C PHE A 47 -1.20 -2.45 12.54
N PRO A 48 -2.36 -1.73 12.59
CA PRO A 48 -2.53 -0.50 11.84
C PRO A 48 -1.47 0.56 12.18
N GLN A 49 -1.11 0.69 13.46
CA GLN A 49 -0.06 1.60 13.92
C GLN A 49 1.34 1.13 13.46
N ALA A 50 1.62 -0.17 13.56
CA ALA A 50 2.89 -0.75 13.12
C ALA A 50 3.10 -0.51 11.64
N TYR A 51 2.10 -0.82 10.84
CA TYR A 51 2.16 -0.64 9.38
C TYR A 51 2.32 0.84 9.02
N THR A 52 1.50 1.73 9.60
CA THR A 52 1.60 3.17 9.38
C THR A 52 2.96 3.71 9.78
N ASN A 53 3.51 3.34 10.94
CA ASN A 53 4.84 3.78 11.36
C ASN A 53 5.92 3.39 10.35
N MET A 54 5.86 2.17 9.81
CA MET A 54 6.78 1.71 8.77
C MET A 54 6.61 2.50 7.46
N ARG A 55 5.37 2.86 7.07
CA ARG A 55 5.10 3.66 5.87
C ARG A 55 5.61 5.09 6.01
N LEU A 56 5.35 5.73 7.15
CA LEU A 56 5.89 7.05 7.45
C LEU A 56 7.42 7.05 7.42
N ALA A 57 8.05 6.05 8.05
CA ALA A 57 9.50 5.89 8.02
C ALA A 57 10.06 5.74 6.58
N ALA A 58 9.37 4.98 5.73
CA ALA A 58 9.76 4.81 4.33
C ALA A 58 9.65 6.12 3.52
N VAL A 59 8.59 6.90 3.75
CA VAL A 59 8.41 8.21 3.12
C VAL A 59 9.48 9.20 3.58
N LEU A 60 9.78 9.24 4.87
CA LEU A 60 10.84 10.11 5.40
C LEU A 60 12.21 9.87 4.76
N LYS A 61 12.52 8.61 4.42
CA LYS A 61 13.75 8.29 3.66
C LYS A 61 13.73 8.87 2.25
N LYS A 62 12.56 8.97 1.63
CA LYS A 62 12.39 9.53 0.27
C LYS A 62 12.38 11.06 0.28
N THR A 63 11.67 11.67 1.24
CA THR A 63 11.54 13.14 1.35
C THR A 63 12.80 13.79 1.95
N GLY A 64 13.63 13.03 2.68
CA GLY A 64 14.76 13.57 3.44
C GLY A 64 14.33 14.42 4.65
N GLY A 65 13.09 14.26 5.14
CA GLY A 65 12.57 14.94 6.32
C GLY A 65 11.06 15.14 6.29
N ILE A 66 10.52 15.62 7.41
CA ILE A 66 9.10 15.95 7.55
C ILE A 66 8.74 17.25 6.81
N ASN A 67 7.44 17.45 6.57
CA ASN A 67 6.89 18.65 5.91
C ASN A 67 7.46 18.86 4.49
N LYS A 68 7.75 17.77 3.78
CA LYS A 68 8.24 17.81 2.41
C LYS A 68 7.50 16.77 1.58
N PHE A 69 7.09 17.16 0.37
CA PHE A 69 6.53 16.20 -0.59
C PHE A 69 7.62 15.41 -1.32
N PHE A 70 7.32 14.17 -1.58
CA PHE A 70 7.98 13.32 -2.55
C PHE A 70 6.94 12.90 -3.60
N SER A 71 7.15 13.30 -4.85
CA SER A 71 6.31 12.88 -5.96
C SER A 71 6.74 11.48 -6.41
N MET A 72 5.89 10.51 -6.18
CA MET A 72 6.14 9.13 -6.55
C MET A 72 6.04 8.98 -8.08
N PRO A 73 6.92 8.22 -8.71
CA PRO A 73 6.72 7.82 -10.09
C PRO A 73 5.42 7.00 -10.22
N VAL A 74 4.95 6.82 -11.45
CA VAL A 74 3.89 5.85 -11.73
C VAL A 74 4.32 4.50 -11.15
N PRO A 75 3.43 3.75 -10.46
CA PRO A 75 3.80 2.47 -9.88
C PRO A 75 4.45 1.54 -10.89
N SER A 76 5.57 0.96 -10.49
CA SER A 76 6.32 -0.02 -11.29
C SER A 76 5.48 -1.27 -11.56
N SER A 77 5.73 -1.91 -12.69
CA SER A 77 5.25 -3.27 -12.97
C SER A 77 6.02 -4.34 -12.21
N ILE A 78 7.14 -3.98 -11.57
CA ILE A 78 7.95 -4.89 -10.74
C ILE A 78 7.29 -4.97 -9.35
N PRO A 79 6.80 -6.14 -8.92
CA PRO A 79 6.05 -6.29 -7.67
C PRO A 79 6.79 -5.78 -6.43
N GLU A 80 8.09 -6.04 -6.33
CA GLU A 80 8.95 -5.69 -5.19
C GLU A 80 9.16 -4.17 -5.04
N GLU A 81 8.97 -3.41 -6.11
CA GLU A 81 9.10 -1.95 -6.12
C GLU A 81 7.80 -1.24 -5.71
N GLN A 82 6.69 -1.96 -5.65
CA GLN A 82 5.41 -1.38 -5.28
C GLN A 82 5.35 -1.10 -3.79
N PHE A 83 4.98 0.13 -3.46
CA PHE A 83 5.01 0.66 -2.09
C PHE A 83 4.04 -0.06 -1.13
N VAL A 84 2.85 -0.42 -1.62
CA VAL A 84 1.81 -1.18 -0.90
C VAL A 84 1.19 -2.23 -1.82
N VAL A 85 0.47 -3.20 -1.26
CA VAL A 85 -0.38 -4.11 -2.04
C VAL A 85 -1.56 -3.32 -2.62
N ARG A 86 -2.13 -3.82 -3.71
CA ARG A 86 -3.27 -3.21 -4.44
C ARG A 86 -3.06 -1.73 -4.76
N MET A 87 -1.83 -1.37 -5.10
CA MET A 87 -1.46 0.01 -5.41
C MET A 87 -2.25 0.51 -6.61
N ASN A 88 -2.73 1.76 -6.52
CA ASN A 88 -3.42 2.43 -7.61
C ASN A 88 -2.43 2.86 -8.70
N ARG A 89 -2.80 2.67 -9.96
CA ARG A 89 -2.05 3.13 -11.14
C ARG A 89 -2.71 4.30 -11.86
N ASP A 90 -3.95 4.65 -11.51
CA ASP A 90 -4.75 5.65 -12.23
C ASP A 90 -4.26 7.08 -12.03
N THR A 91 -3.87 7.39 -10.79
CA THR A 91 -3.42 8.72 -10.41
C THR A 91 -2.00 8.67 -9.87
N PRO A 92 -1.08 9.51 -10.36
CA PRO A 92 0.20 9.73 -9.70
C PRO A 92 0.03 10.28 -8.27
N TYR A 93 0.97 9.91 -7.39
CA TYR A 93 0.94 10.32 -5.99
C TYR A 93 2.06 11.28 -5.65
N SER A 94 1.75 12.26 -4.80
CA SER A 94 2.74 12.97 -3.98
C SER A 94 2.44 12.71 -2.52
N VAL A 95 3.47 12.33 -1.77
CA VAL A 95 3.31 11.90 -0.38
C VAL A 95 4.22 12.71 0.55
N SER A 96 3.75 12.92 1.76
CA SER A 96 4.50 13.62 2.81
C SER A 96 4.20 13.02 4.17
N VAL A 97 5.15 13.16 5.09
CA VAL A 97 4.88 13.05 6.54
C VAL A 97 4.88 14.48 7.08
N ILE A 98 3.77 14.88 7.67
CA ILE A 98 3.57 16.24 8.18
C ILE A 98 3.48 16.20 9.70
N ASP A 99 4.20 17.12 10.36
CA ASP A 99 4.05 17.39 11.79
C ASP A 99 2.75 18.14 12.06
N MET A 100 1.85 17.50 12.81
CA MET A 100 0.52 17.97 13.14
C MET A 100 0.45 18.63 14.54
N SER A 101 1.58 18.84 15.19
CA SER A 101 1.61 19.43 16.55
C SER A 101 1.31 20.93 16.60
N SER A 102 1.13 21.57 15.45
CA SER A 102 0.69 22.97 15.30
C SER A 102 -0.76 23.01 14.81
N ASP A 103 -1.55 23.95 15.32
CA ASP A 103 -2.95 24.18 14.89
C ASP A 103 -3.06 24.76 13.46
N SER A 104 -1.95 25.15 12.88
CA SER A 104 -1.88 25.85 11.59
C SER A 104 -1.05 25.06 10.58
N VAL A 105 -1.64 23.99 10.07
CA VAL A 105 -1.05 23.19 9.00
C VAL A 105 -1.91 23.32 7.74
N PHE A 106 -1.28 23.68 6.62
CA PHE A 106 -1.94 23.82 5.33
C PHE A 106 -1.15 23.13 4.23
N VAL A 107 -1.89 22.62 3.25
CA VAL A 107 -1.36 22.15 1.97
C VAL A 107 -1.97 23.01 0.87
N THR A 108 -1.14 23.56 0.00
CA THR A 108 -1.59 24.30 -1.19
C THR A 108 -1.40 23.44 -2.43
N ILE A 109 -2.49 23.25 -3.14
CA ILE A 109 -2.58 22.51 -4.41
C ILE A 109 -2.66 23.55 -5.54
N PRO A 110 -1.80 23.48 -6.57
CA PRO A 110 -1.89 24.34 -7.75
C PRO A 110 -3.25 24.25 -8.44
N GLU A 111 -3.59 25.28 -9.19
CA GLU A 111 -4.86 25.34 -9.95
C GLU A 111 -4.94 24.21 -10.98
N THR A 112 -6.07 23.52 -10.96
CA THR A 112 -6.46 22.50 -11.95
C THR A 112 -7.97 22.34 -11.97
N ASP A 113 -8.53 22.04 -13.14
CA ASP A 113 -9.92 21.64 -13.34
C ASP A 113 -10.08 20.11 -13.36
N ARG A 114 -8.95 19.36 -13.34
CA ARG A 114 -8.91 17.91 -13.31
C ARG A 114 -9.06 17.37 -11.89
N TYR A 115 -9.36 16.07 -11.79
CA TYR A 115 -9.43 15.38 -10.50
C TYR A 115 -8.12 15.52 -9.72
N VAL A 116 -8.22 16.10 -8.54
CA VAL A 116 -7.16 16.15 -7.52
C VAL A 116 -7.76 16.01 -6.14
N THR A 117 -7.11 15.22 -5.30
CA THR A 117 -7.53 15.00 -3.91
C THR A 117 -6.35 15.01 -2.97
N THR A 118 -6.61 15.45 -1.73
CA THR A 118 -5.69 15.34 -0.60
C THR A 118 -6.31 14.45 0.46
N GLN A 119 -5.69 13.32 0.74
CA GLN A 119 -6.07 12.39 1.79
C GLN A 119 -5.12 12.50 2.96
N ILE A 120 -5.67 12.45 4.18
CA ILE A 120 -4.91 12.48 5.42
C ILE A 120 -5.14 11.14 6.13
N VAL A 121 -4.06 10.42 6.46
CA VAL A 121 -4.06 9.19 7.24
C VAL A 121 -3.19 9.43 8.48
N ASP A 122 -3.76 9.29 9.66
CA ASP A 122 -3.04 9.51 10.91
C ASP A 122 -2.18 8.30 11.33
N GLU A 123 -1.45 8.41 12.45
CA GLU A 123 -0.56 7.34 12.93
C GLU A 123 -1.32 6.05 13.33
N ASN A 124 -2.64 6.12 13.56
CA ASN A 124 -3.49 4.97 13.85
C ASN A 124 -4.14 4.35 12.61
N HIS A 125 -3.76 4.80 11.42
CA HIS A 125 -4.41 4.47 10.16
C HIS A 125 -5.87 4.96 10.09
N GLU A 126 -6.25 5.97 10.88
CA GLU A 126 -7.54 6.64 10.71
C GLU A 126 -7.47 7.63 9.56
N THR A 127 -8.41 7.52 8.62
CA THR A 127 -8.53 8.40 7.45
C THR A 127 -9.49 9.54 7.77
N GLN A 128 -9.08 10.77 7.48
CA GLN A 128 -9.95 11.95 7.55
C GLN A 128 -10.75 12.09 6.25
N PRO A 129 -11.88 12.83 6.27
CA PRO A 129 -12.62 13.15 5.04
C PRO A 129 -11.70 13.72 3.95
N MET A 130 -11.90 13.26 2.72
CA MET A 130 -11.11 13.65 1.57
C MET A 130 -11.28 15.13 1.25
N ILE A 131 -10.20 15.80 0.93
CA ILE A 131 -10.20 17.18 0.45
C ILE A 131 -10.08 17.14 -1.07
N TYR A 132 -10.98 17.84 -1.76
CA TYR A 132 -11.05 17.90 -3.22
C TYR A 132 -10.64 19.26 -3.76
N GLY A 133 -10.04 19.25 -4.94
CA GLY A 133 -9.74 20.43 -5.73
C GLY A 133 -8.46 21.15 -5.34
N SER A 134 -8.14 22.16 -6.15
CA SER A 134 -7.01 23.10 -5.96
C SER A 134 -7.27 24.11 -4.85
N GLY A 135 -6.23 24.84 -4.45
CA GLY A 135 -6.28 25.87 -3.44
C GLY A 135 -5.52 25.54 -2.16
N ARG A 136 -5.66 26.40 -1.17
CA ARG A 136 -5.01 26.30 0.14
C ARG A 136 -5.94 25.61 1.15
N HIS A 137 -5.63 24.41 1.56
CA HIS A 137 -6.47 23.57 2.42
C HIS A 137 -5.85 23.42 3.80
N LYS A 138 -6.67 23.60 4.86
CA LYS A 138 -6.24 23.27 6.22
C LYS A 138 -6.23 21.76 6.40
N ILE A 139 -5.13 21.23 6.95
CA ILE A 139 -4.96 19.81 7.25
C ILE A 139 -5.17 19.60 8.76
N THR A 140 -5.89 18.54 9.10
CA THR A 140 -6.14 18.13 10.49
C THR A 140 -5.90 16.65 10.66
N ALA A 141 -5.36 16.25 11.81
CA ALA A 141 -5.23 14.85 12.21
C ALA A 141 -5.32 14.75 13.74
N LYS A 142 -5.62 13.55 14.27
CA LYS A 142 -5.75 13.32 15.71
C LYS A 142 -4.42 12.95 16.38
N THR A 143 -3.38 12.66 15.61
CA THR A 143 -2.06 12.26 16.09
C THR A 143 -1.01 13.33 15.83
N GLY A 144 0.18 13.16 16.40
CA GLY A 144 1.28 14.11 16.28
C GLY A 144 1.86 14.24 14.87
N HIS A 145 1.71 13.21 14.05
CA HIS A 145 2.08 13.21 12.64
C HIS A 145 0.97 12.60 11.78
N ALA A 146 0.95 12.96 10.51
CA ALA A 146 0.05 12.37 9.53
C ALA A 146 0.79 12.09 8.22
N PHE A 147 0.36 11.02 7.56
CA PHE A 147 0.67 10.77 6.17
C PHE A 147 -0.33 11.55 5.31
N VAL A 148 0.18 12.38 4.42
CA VAL A 148 -0.64 13.15 3.48
C VAL A 148 -0.34 12.66 2.08
N ILE A 149 -1.41 12.31 1.36
CA ILE A 149 -1.35 11.82 -0.02
C ILE A 149 -2.12 12.79 -0.90
N VAL A 150 -1.43 13.39 -1.86
CA VAL A 150 -2.08 14.12 -2.97
C VAL A 150 -2.14 13.19 -4.17
N ARG A 151 -3.35 12.95 -4.68
CA ARG A 151 -3.60 12.19 -5.91
C ARG A 151 -4.10 13.14 -6.98
N ALA A 152 -3.49 13.11 -8.15
CA ALA A 152 -3.88 13.96 -9.27
C ALA A 152 -3.84 13.16 -10.58
N LEU A 153 -4.80 13.41 -11.48
CA LEU A 153 -4.74 12.88 -12.86
C LEU A 153 -3.61 13.55 -13.66
N GLU A 154 -3.32 14.81 -13.36
CA GLU A 154 -2.24 15.55 -14.00
C GLU A 154 -0.93 15.46 -13.23
N GLY A 155 0.15 15.08 -13.93
CA GLY A 155 1.46 14.91 -13.32
C GLY A 155 2.11 16.21 -12.85
N ASP A 156 1.94 17.30 -13.58
CA ASP A 156 2.65 18.59 -13.40
C ASP A 156 2.27 19.28 -12.09
N ILE A 157 1.04 19.11 -11.63
CA ILE A 157 0.54 19.67 -10.37
C ILE A 157 1.41 19.28 -9.17
N ARG A 158 2.02 18.08 -9.23
CA ARG A 158 2.78 17.50 -8.13
C ARG A 158 4.10 18.20 -7.84
N GLU A 159 4.61 18.96 -8.80
CA GLU A 159 5.90 19.65 -8.67
C GLU A 159 5.80 20.95 -7.85
N ASN A 160 4.59 21.51 -7.73
CA ASN A 160 4.35 22.82 -7.10
C ASN A 160 3.46 22.74 -5.85
N LEU A 161 3.42 21.57 -5.20
CA LEU A 161 2.73 21.41 -3.92
C LEU A 161 3.50 22.11 -2.79
N VAL A 162 2.78 22.86 -1.95
CA VAL A 162 3.37 23.59 -0.83
C VAL A 162 2.79 23.10 0.49
N ILE A 163 3.66 22.88 1.49
CA ILE A 163 3.26 22.62 2.87
C ILE A 163 3.64 23.84 3.71
N GLU A 164 2.66 24.36 4.44
CA GLU A 164 2.85 25.37 5.49
C GLU A 164 2.56 24.71 6.83
N ALA A 165 3.57 24.51 7.66
CA ALA A 165 3.45 23.91 8.99
C ALA A 165 4.15 24.80 10.01
N GLY A 166 3.50 25.08 11.13
CA GLY A 166 4.04 25.90 12.21
C GLY A 166 5.10 25.22 13.08
N SER A 167 5.37 23.93 12.84
CA SER A 167 6.32 23.11 13.59
C SER A 167 6.97 22.06 12.68
N ALA A 168 8.07 21.47 13.17
CA ALA A 168 8.83 20.45 12.45
C ALA A 168 9.42 19.42 13.43
N LYS A 169 8.58 18.85 14.31
CA LYS A 169 9.01 17.85 15.26
C LYS A 169 9.36 16.54 14.54
N PRO A 170 10.51 15.93 14.86
CA PRO A 170 10.90 14.66 14.26
C PRO A 170 9.87 13.57 14.53
N PHE A 171 9.66 12.72 13.53
CA PHE A 171 8.86 11.50 13.68
C PHE A 171 9.70 10.39 14.32
N GLU A 172 9.12 9.68 15.28
CA GLU A 172 9.78 8.56 15.94
C GLU A 172 9.52 7.26 15.17
N VAL A 173 10.60 6.67 14.64
CA VAL A 173 10.54 5.35 14.00
C VAL A 173 10.69 4.27 15.05
N LYS A 174 9.64 3.49 15.26
CA LYS A 174 9.61 2.38 16.21
C LYS A 174 10.20 1.11 15.59
N LYS A 175 10.75 0.23 16.44
CA LYS A 175 11.15 -1.12 16.05
C LYS A 175 10.00 -2.09 16.30
N TRP A 176 9.64 -2.83 15.26
CA TRP A 176 8.59 -3.84 15.29
C TRP A 176 9.19 -5.24 15.07
N ASP A 177 8.60 -6.26 15.70
CA ASP A 177 8.93 -7.64 15.40
C ASP A 177 8.39 -8.03 14.03
N MET A 178 9.28 -8.23 13.07
CA MET A 178 8.89 -8.44 11.67
C MET A 178 8.29 -9.82 11.40
N LYS A 179 8.53 -10.80 12.29
CA LYS A 179 7.93 -12.12 12.16
C LYS A 179 6.43 -12.04 12.48
N SER A 180 6.08 -11.50 13.65
CA SER A 180 4.69 -11.32 14.02
C SER A 180 3.97 -10.34 13.09
N PHE A 181 4.66 -9.28 12.62
CA PHE A 181 4.11 -8.37 11.62
C PHE A 181 3.64 -9.13 10.38
N LYS A 182 4.50 -9.97 9.80
CA LYS A 182 4.20 -10.72 8.59
C LYS A 182 3.04 -11.69 8.78
N GLU A 183 3.02 -12.43 9.89
CA GLU A 183 1.93 -13.37 10.21
C GLU A 183 0.57 -12.67 10.28
N ILE A 184 0.52 -11.48 10.91
CA ILE A 184 -0.71 -10.68 11.04
C ILE A 184 -1.09 -10.03 9.70
N ASP A 185 -0.13 -9.55 8.92
CA ASP A 185 -0.35 -8.97 7.59
C ASP A 185 -0.96 -9.99 6.62
N GLU A 186 -0.40 -11.19 6.56
CA GLU A 186 -0.90 -12.27 5.71
C GLU A 186 -2.34 -12.66 6.06
N ALA A 187 -2.67 -12.79 7.35
CA ALA A 187 -4.02 -13.10 7.81
C ALA A 187 -5.03 -12.01 7.42
N GLY A 188 -4.70 -10.74 7.66
CA GLY A 188 -5.59 -9.64 7.32
C GLY A 188 -5.76 -9.42 5.82
N ASN A 189 -4.73 -9.71 5.03
CA ASN A 189 -4.84 -9.66 3.56
C ASN A 189 -5.74 -10.77 2.99
N LEU A 190 -5.74 -11.94 3.60
CA LEU A 190 -6.69 -13.02 3.26
C LEU A 190 -8.13 -12.59 3.60
N ASP A 191 -8.36 -12.08 4.80
CA ASP A 191 -9.68 -11.59 5.22
C ASP A 191 -10.21 -10.50 4.26
N PHE A 192 -9.36 -9.57 3.83
CA PHE A 192 -9.71 -8.53 2.87
C PHE A 192 -10.10 -9.11 1.49
N SER A 193 -9.44 -10.18 1.07
CA SER A 193 -9.63 -10.80 -0.24
C SER A 193 -10.83 -11.77 -0.28
N ASP A 194 -11.24 -12.30 0.85
CA ASP A 194 -12.22 -13.41 0.96
C ASP A 194 -13.68 -12.91 1.05
N GLY A 195 -13.96 -11.73 0.47
CA GLY A 195 -15.31 -11.16 0.40
C GLY A 195 -15.73 -10.37 1.63
N TYR A 196 -14.75 -9.88 2.39
CA TYR A 196 -14.97 -8.95 3.48
C TYR A 196 -15.72 -7.70 3.00
N ASP A 197 -16.68 -7.21 3.78
CA ASP A 197 -17.34 -5.93 3.51
C ASP A 197 -16.34 -4.78 3.65
N GLN A 198 -15.85 -4.31 2.51
CA GLN A 198 -14.84 -3.26 2.43
C GLN A 198 -15.41 -1.85 2.67
N SER A 199 -16.75 -1.71 2.80
CA SER A 199 -17.42 -0.41 2.92
C SER A 199 -16.94 0.44 4.10
N LYS A 200 -16.39 -0.21 5.14
CA LYS A 200 -15.87 0.44 6.35
C LYS A 200 -14.41 0.08 6.65
N ALA A 201 -13.70 -0.47 5.68
CA ALA A 201 -12.28 -0.82 5.83
C ALA A 201 -11.41 0.42 6.02
N PHE A 202 -11.85 1.55 5.46
CA PHE A 202 -11.16 2.84 5.56
C PHE A 202 -12.08 3.89 6.17
N GLY A 203 -11.52 4.74 7.01
CA GLY A 203 -12.27 5.77 7.72
C GLY A 203 -11.70 6.04 9.10
N ASN A 204 -12.59 6.35 10.01
CA ASN A 204 -12.27 6.61 11.40
C ASN A 204 -13.45 6.15 12.29
N LYS A 205 -13.31 6.34 13.59
CA LYS A 205 -14.33 5.95 14.55
C LYS A 205 -15.68 6.65 14.30
N GLU A 206 -15.67 7.90 13.87
CA GLU A 206 -16.88 8.69 13.58
C GLU A 206 -17.62 8.15 12.34
N SER A 207 -16.92 7.57 11.35
CA SER A 207 -17.52 6.90 10.19
C SER A 207 -18.01 5.48 10.51
N GLY A 208 -17.84 5.02 11.75
CA GLY A 208 -18.25 3.69 12.20
C GLY A 208 -17.24 2.58 11.90
N GLN A 209 -16.00 2.92 11.59
CA GLN A 209 -14.91 1.95 11.49
C GLN A 209 -14.64 1.30 12.85
N THR A 210 -14.58 -0.02 12.91
CA THR A 210 -14.18 -0.77 14.10
C THR A 210 -12.66 -1.06 14.08
N PRO A 211 -12.03 -1.42 15.21
CA PRO A 211 -10.63 -1.83 15.23
C PRO A 211 -10.31 -2.98 14.27
N TYR A 212 -11.23 -3.96 14.13
CA TYR A 212 -11.07 -5.07 13.19
C TYR A 212 -11.12 -4.60 11.72
N MET A 213 -12.07 -3.72 11.39
CA MET A 213 -12.16 -3.14 10.05
C MET A 213 -10.92 -2.32 9.69
N ASN A 214 -10.38 -1.55 10.64
CA ASN A 214 -9.13 -0.81 10.47
C ASN A 214 -7.94 -1.75 10.22
N TYR A 215 -7.85 -2.85 10.97
CA TYR A 215 -6.82 -3.87 10.78
C TYR A 215 -6.89 -4.49 9.38
N VAL A 216 -8.06 -4.98 8.98
CA VAL A 216 -8.26 -5.61 7.66
C VAL A 216 -7.99 -4.61 6.52
N GLY A 217 -8.45 -3.36 6.66
CA GLY A 217 -8.17 -2.30 5.71
C GLY A 217 -6.67 -1.98 5.59
N ALA A 218 -5.96 -1.94 6.71
CA ALA A 218 -4.51 -1.70 6.71
C ALA A 218 -3.74 -2.82 6.01
N ALA A 219 -4.09 -4.09 6.23
CA ALA A 219 -3.46 -5.23 5.60
C ALA A 219 -3.82 -5.35 4.11
N GLY A 220 -5.10 -5.20 3.77
CA GLY A 220 -5.59 -5.41 2.41
C GLY A 220 -5.33 -4.28 1.43
N GLY A 221 -5.10 -3.05 1.93
CA GLY A 221 -4.91 -1.89 1.06
C GLY A 221 -4.60 -0.61 1.83
N TRP A 222 -3.51 -0.60 2.60
CA TRP A 222 -3.14 0.53 3.45
C TRP A 222 -3.30 1.89 2.76
N GLY A 223 -3.95 2.83 3.43
CA GLY A 223 -4.19 4.18 2.93
C GLY A 223 -5.30 4.27 1.87
N GLY A 224 -6.24 3.32 1.86
CA GLY A 224 -7.43 3.39 1.03
C GLY A 224 -8.34 4.58 1.38
N ALA A 225 -9.19 4.96 0.45
CA ALA A 225 -10.14 6.06 0.62
C ALA A 225 -11.40 5.58 1.36
N MET A 226 -12.12 6.50 2.00
CA MET A 226 -13.43 6.23 2.59
C MET A 226 -14.47 5.91 1.49
N VAL A 227 -15.54 5.23 1.87
CA VAL A 227 -16.57 4.73 0.94
C VAL A 227 -17.28 5.86 0.17
N GLU A 228 -17.37 7.04 0.77
CA GLU A 228 -17.94 8.23 0.14
C GLU A 228 -17.06 8.76 -1.00
N ASP A 229 -15.76 8.49 -0.92
CA ASP A 229 -14.77 8.96 -1.88
C ASP A 229 -14.45 7.92 -2.95
N ASN A 230 -14.36 6.64 -2.54
CA ASN A 230 -14.04 5.55 -3.46
C ASN A 230 -14.62 4.22 -2.95
N ILE A 231 -15.38 3.54 -3.78
CA ILE A 231 -15.83 2.17 -3.54
C ILE A 231 -14.89 1.21 -4.27
N TYR A 232 -14.51 0.16 -3.57
CA TYR A 232 -13.65 -0.91 -4.06
C TYR A 232 -14.46 -2.20 -4.18
N GLN A 233 -14.53 -2.76 -5.38
CA GLN A 233 -15.15 -4.06 -5.65
C GLN A 233 -14.06 -5.03 -6.11
N THR A 234 -13.89 -6.11 -5.37
CA THR A 234 -12.78 -7.05 -5.60
C THR A 234 -13.35 -8.40 -6.05
N SER A 235 -12.86 -8.91 -7.17
CA SER A 235 -13.23 -10.24 -7.63
C SER A 235 -12.61 -11.35 -6.78
N PRO A 236 -13.15 -12.56 -6.82
CA PRO A 236 -12.39 -13.75 -6.42
C PRO A 236 -11.07 -13.87 -7.19
N TYR A 237 -10.20 -14.76 -6.73
CA TYR A 237 -9.03 -15.16 -7.50
C TYR A 237 -9.40 -16.15 -8.60
N PHE A 238 -8.80 -15.95 -9.78
CA PHE A 238 -8.90 -16.83 -10.93
C PHE A 238 -7.52 -17.36 -11.29
N GLU A 239 -7.46 -18.47 -11.99
CA GLU A 239 -6.21 -18.96 -12.60
C GLU A 239 -5.82 -18.04 -13.76
N ALA A 240 -4.54 -17.71 -13.88
CA ALA A 240 -4.06 -16.79 -14.93
C ALA A 240 -3.86 -17.55 -16.27
N ASP A 241 -4.85 -18.34 -16.65
CA ASP A 241 -4.88 -19.15 -17.87
C ASP A 241 -6.14 -18.85 -18.70
N GLY A 242 -5.99 -18.59 -19.98
CA GLY A 242 -7.10 -18.34 -20.90
C GLY A 242 -7.60 -16.90 -20.89
N CYS A 243 -8.83 -16.72 -21.36
CA CYS A 243 -9.50 -15.45 -21.57
C CYS A 243 -10.70 -15.32 -20.63
N TYR A 244 -10.88 -14.16 -20.02
CA TYR A 244 -12.01 -13.86 -19.14
C TYR A 244 -12.65 -12.54 -19.54
N GLU A 245 -13.94 -12.40 -19.28
CA GLU A 245 -14.70 -11.18 -19.57
C GLU A 245 -15.52 -10.71 -18.37
N MET A 246 -15.66 -9.37 -18.27
CA MET A 246 -16.51 -8.67 -17.33
C MET A 246 -17.29 -7.61 -18.10
N THR A 247 -18.61 -7.80 -18.24
CA THR A 247 -19.48 -6.82 -18.91
C THR A 247 -20.32 -6.08 -17.87
N PHE A 248 -20.38 -4.76 -17.98
CA PHE A 248 -21.11 -3.93 -17.03
C PHE A 248 -21.63 -2.63 -17.66
N ILE A 249 -22.70 -2.11 -17.05
CA ILE A 249 -23.25 -0.78 -17.34
C ILE A 249 -22.30 0.28 -16.79
N ASP A 250 -22.15 1.42 -17.47
CA ASP A 250 -21.37 2.56 -16.95
C ASP A 250 -21.79 2.88 -15.51
N PRO A 251 -20.88 2.82 -14.53
CA PRO A 251 -21.22 3.07 -13.13
C PRO A 251 -21.56 4.53 -12.82
N GLU A 252 -21.42 5.43 -13.79
CA GLU A 252 -21.69 6.88 -13.66
C GLU A 252 -20.96 7.50 -12.46
N SER A 253 -19.72 7.04 -12.20
CA SER A 253 -18.87 7.60 -11.15
C SER A 253 -18.63 9.08 -11.42
N LYS A 254 -18.75 9.93 -10.39
CA LYS A 254 -18.63 11.39 -10.52
C LYS A 254 -17.37 11.84 -11.21
N TYR A 255 -16.25 11.14 -10.96
CA TYR A 255 -14.97 11.46 -11.55
C TYR A 255 -14.60 10.43 -12.63
N PHE A 256 -14.31 9.20 -12.22
CA PHE A 256 -13.97 8.11 -13.14
C PHE A 256 -14.09 6.75 -12.43
N TRP A 257 -14.02 5.68 -13.19
CA TRP A 257 -13.85 4.31 -12.70
C TRP A 257 -12.55 3.70 -13.28
N SER A 258 -12.00 2.70 -12.59
CA SER A 258 -10.90 1.91 -13.11
C SER A 258 -10.95 0.46 -12.64
N ALA A 259 -10.54 -0.46 -13.52
CA ALA A 259 -10.31 -1.86 -13.20
C ALA A 259 -8.82 -2.15 -13.27
N THR A 260 -8.23 -2.64 -12.18
CA THR A 260 -6.82 -2.99 -12.11
C THR A 260 -6.67 -4.48 -11.81
N VAL A 261 -5.75 -5.15 -12.50
CA VAL A 261 -5.40 -6.56 -12.29
C VAL A 261 -4.21 -6.67 -11.35
N TYR A 262 -4.31 -7.61 -10.39
CA TYR A 262 -3.24 -7.97 -9.47
C TYR A 262 -3.00 -9.47 -9.48
N ASN A 263 -1.77 -9.89 -9.19
CA ASN A 263 -1.42 -11.29 -9.00
C ASN A 263 -1.89 -11.83 -7.63
N GLY A 264 -1.59 -13.08 -7.33
CA GLY A 264 -1.97 -13.73 -6.06
C GLY A 264 -1.43 -13.04 -4.80
N ASP A 265 -0.39 -12.21 -4.92
CA ASP A 265 0.20 -11.43 -3.83
C ASP A 265 -0.36 -10.00 -3.74
N GLY A 266 -1.37 -9.66 -4.54
CA GLY A 266 -1.96 -8.33 -4.60
C GLY A 266 -1.06 -7.28 -5.26
N ARG A 267 -0.17 -7.68 -6.19
CA ARG A 267 0.76 -6.82 -6.91
C ARG A 267 0.45 -6.75 -8.39
N MET A 268 0.62 -5.57 -9.01
CA MET A 268 0.67 -5.45 -10.46
C MET A 268 1.95 -6.12 -10.97
N PHE A 269 1.93 -6.68 -12.17
CA PHE A 269 3.01 -7.52 -12.67
C PHE A 269 3.35 -7.30 -14.16
N ASN A 270 2.67 -6.34 -14.81
CA ASN A 270 3.03 -5.87 -16.16
C ASN A 270 2.62 -4.40 -16.34
N ASP A 271 3.07 -3.78 -17.44
CA ASP A 271 2.86 -2.36 -17.69
C ASP A 271 1.43 -2.02 -18.14
N VAL A 272 0.66 -3.01 -18.59
CA VAL A 272 -0.77 -2.89 -18.94
C VAL A 272 -1.58 -3.50 -17.81
N ALA A 273 -1.60 -2.84 -16.64
CA ALA A 273 -2.21 -3.38 -15.44
C ALA A 273 -3.67 -2.94 -15.23
N ASN A 274 -4.15 -1.92 -15.93
CA ASN A 274 -5.48 -1.34 -15.71
C ASN A 274 -6.14 -0.82 -16.99
N VAL A 275 -7.46 -0.74 -16.93
CA VAL A 275 -8.31 0.03 -17.85
C VAL A 275 -9.16 0.97 -17.02
N SER A 276 -9.29 2.23 -17.44
CA SER A 276 -10.06 3.26 -16.75
C SER A 276 -10.92 4.04 -17.75
N SER A 277 -12.01 4.65 -17.28
CA SER A 277 -12.86 5.52 -18.11
C SER A 277 -12.09 6.71 -18.69
N GLU A 278 -11.01 7.15 -18.04
CA GLU A 278 -10.10 8.20 -18.54
C GLU A 278 -9.29 7.78 -19.79
N MET A 279 -9.21 6.49 -20.06
CA MET A 279 -8.51 5.92 -21.22
C MET A 279 -9.43 5.78 -22.45
N ASN A 280 -10.67 6.25 -22.39
CA ASN A 280 -11.69 6.10 -23.43
C ASN A 280 -11.85 4.64 -23.90
N PRO A 281 -12.14 3.70 -22.99
CA PRO A 281 -12.33 2.29 -23.36
C PRO A 281 -13.49 2.12 -24.35
N ALA A 282 -13.37 1.10 -25.22
CA ALA A 282 -14.40 0.81 -26.23
C ALA A 282 -15.72 0.40 -25.53
N LYS A 283 -16.82 1.04 -25.95
CA LYS A 283 -18.19 0.67 -25.52
C LYS A 283 -18.79 -0.34 -26.49
N ASN A 284 -19.63 -1.19 -25.98
CA ASN A 284 -20.49 -2.05 -26.77
C ASN A 284 -21.62 -1.24 -27.44
N PRO A 285 -22.29 -1.78 -28.49
CA PRO A 285 -23.40 -1.07 -29.17
C PRO A 285 -24.57 -0.70 -28.26
N ASP A 286 -24.76 -1.41 -27.15
CA ASP A 286 -25.78 -1.14 -26.14
C ASP A 286 -25.34 -0.13 -25.05
N GLY A 287 -24.12 0.39 -25.16
CA GLY A 287 -23.55 1.36 -24.22
C GLY A 287 -22.84 0.75 -23.01
N THR A 288 -22.85 -0.56 -22.83
CA THR A 288 -22.08 -1.24 -21.79
C THR A 288 -20.58 -1.26 -22.10
N TYR A 289 -19.75 -1.61 -21.10
CA TYR A 289 -18.34 -1.93 -21.30
C TYR A 289 -18.13 -3.43 -21.14
N THR A 290 -17.27 -4.00 -21.99
CA THR A 290 -16.69 -5.34 -21.75
C THR A 290 -15.19 -5.17 -21.54
N LEU A 291 -14.73 -5.44 -20.32
CA LEU A 291 -13.29 -5.58 -20.03
C LEU A 291 -12.89 -7.04 -20.19
N ARG A 292 -11.70 -7.23 -20.71
CA ARG A 292 -11.15 -8.55 -21.00
C ARG A 292 -9.84 -8.77 -20.23
N PHE A 293 -9.63 -9.99 -19.82
CA PHE A 293 -8.46 -10.37 -19.04
C PHE A 293 -7.82 -11.59 -19.69
N GLY A 294 -6.61 -11.41 -20.23
CA GLY A 294 -5.89 -12.47 -20.94
C GLY A 294 -6.43 -12.80 -22.33
N CYS A 295 -7.06 -11.85 -23.02
CA CYS A 295 -7.63 -12.01 -24.37
C CYS A 295 -6.84 -11.19 -25.39
N PRO A 296 -5.68 -11.64 -25.90
CA PRO A 296 -4.81 -10.85 -26.75
C PRO A 296 -5.50 -10.39 -28.03
N GLY A 297 -5.35 -9.12 -28.36
CA GLY A 297 -5.92 -8.52 -29.60
C GLY A 297 -7.36 -7.99 -29.43
N GLU A 298 -8.03 -8.32 -28.34
CA GLU A 298 -9.38 -7.85 -28.06
C GLU A 298 -9.39 -6.44 -27.40
N PRO A 299 -10.40 -5.61 -27.68
CA PRO A 299 -10.55 -4.31 -27.01
C PRO A 299 -10.63 -4.41 -25.49
N ASN A 300 -10.11 -3.38 -24.80
CA ASN A 300 -10.13 -3.27 -23.33
C ASN A 300 -9.48 -4.47 -22.61
N ASN A 301 -8.49 -5.12 -23.24
CA ASN A 301 -7.83 -6.29 -22.68
C ASN A 301 -6.71 -5.87 -21.71
N ILE A 302 -6.65 -6.56 -20.57
CA ILE A 302 -5.54 -6.50 -19.62
C ILE A 302 -4.85 -7.88 -19.61
N PRO A 303 -3.52 -7.98 -19.87
CA PRO A 303 -2.79 -9.24 -19.78
C PRO A 303 -2.80 -9.81 -18.36
N ILE A 304 -2.93 -11.14 -18.22
CA ILE A 304 -2.96 -11.81 -16.91
C ILE A 304 -1.82 -12.81 -16.69
N ALA A 305 -1.19 -13.28 -17.77
CA ALA A 305 -0.15 -14.32 -17.70
C ALA A 305 1.27 -13.73 -17.71
N GLU A 306 1.55 -12.80 -18.63
CA GLU A 306 2.88 -12.22 -18.78
C GLU A 306 3.30 -11.46 -17.50
N GLY A 307 4.45 -11.81 -16.95
CA GLY A 307 4.97 -11.24 -15.69
C GLY A 307 4.32 -11.78 -14.40
N ASN A 308 3.27 -12.60 -14.51
CA ASN A 308 2.59 -13.15 -13.35
C ASN A 308 3.29 -14.42 -12.84
N THR A 309 4.01 -14.31 -11.73
CA THR A 309 4.75 -15.42 -11.11
C THR A 309 3.90 -16.30 -10.19
N THR A 310 2.68 -15.87 -9.84
CA THR A 310 1.81 -16.59 -8.90
C THR A 310 0.84 -17.54 -9.58
N GLY A 311 0.64 -17.43 -10.89
CA GLY A 311 -0.35 -18.19 -11.65
C GLY A 311 -1.81 -17.82 -11.36
N LYS A 312 -2.06 -16.85 -10.49
CA LYS A 312 -3.39 -16.38 -10.10
C LYS A 312 -3.53 -14.88 -10.32
N PHE A 313 -4.76 -14.44 -10.59
CA PHE A 313 -5.07 -13.03 -10.65
C PHE A 313 -6.42 -12.73 -10.01
N ASN A 314 -6.61 -11.48 -9.60
CA ASN A 314 -7.92 -10.90 -9.30
C ASN A 314 -8.02 -9.48 -9.88
N VAL A 315 -9.24 -8.97 -9.91
CA VAL A 315 -9.58 -7.66 -10.43
C VAL A 315 -10.11 -6.79 -9.29
N LEU A 316 -9.59 -5.57 -9.19
CA LEU A 316 -10.12 -4.55 -8.30
C LEU A 316 -10.73 -3.43 -9.14
N LEU A 317 -12.04 -3.28 -9.07
CA LEU A 317 -12.79 -2.18 -9.69
C LEU A 317 -12.96 -1.05 -8.68
N ARG A 318 -12.50 0.14 -9.05
CA ARG A 318 -12.58 1.37 -8.24
C ARG A 318 -13.57 2.36 -8.85
N HIS A 319 -14.36 2.98 -7.99
CA HIS A 319 -15.32 4.01 -8.35
C HIS A 319 -14.98 5.31 -7.63
N TYR A 320 -14.36 6.25 -8.33
CA TYR A 320 -13.96 7.54 -7.78
C TYR A 320 -15.14 8.51 -7.78
N GLY A 321 -15.61 8.89 -6.59
CA GLY A 321 -16.88 9.56 -6.40
C GLY A 321 -18.05 8.67 -6.84
N PRO A 322 -18.35 7.58 -6.09
CA PRO A 322 -19.30 6.56 -6.49
C PRO A 322 -20.71 7.14 -6.68
N SER A 323 -21.42 6.68 -7.72
CA SER A 323 -22.82 7.01 -7.95
C SER A 323 -23.72 6.27 -6.95
N LYS A 324 -25.01 6.65 -6.91
CA LYS A 324 -26.01 5.93 -6.10
C LYS A 324 -26.17 4.48 -6.53
N MET A 325 -26.05 4.18 -7.82
CA MET A 325 -26.11 2.81 -8.34
C MET A 325 -25.03 1.93 -7.69
N VAL A 326 -23.83 2.49 -7.49
CA VAL A 326 -22.70 1.78 -6.87
C VAL A 326 -22.80 1.76 -5.34
N SER A 327 -23.16 2.90 -4.72
CA SER A 327 -23.12 3.07 -3.26
C SER A 327 -24.34 2.52 -2.53
N GLU A 328 -25.51 2.59 -3.13
CA GLU A 328 -26.77 2.13 -2.53
C GLU A 328 -27.12 0.70 -2.95
N GLY A 329 -26.44 0.16 -3.99
CA GLY A 329 -26.42 -1.23 -4.42
C GLY A 329 -27.74 -1.99 -4.36
N ALA A 330 -28.86 -1.33 -4.68
CA ALA A 330 -30.22 -1.87 -4.47
C ALA A 330 -30.42 -3.27 -5.10
N ASP A 331 -29.61 -3.61 -6.09
CA ASP A 331 -29.56 -4.93 -6.75
C ASP A 331 -28.13 -5.51 -6.77
N GLY A 332 -27.23 -5.01 -5.89
CA GLY A 332 -25.87 -5.54 -5.77
C GLY A 332 -25.01 -5.27 -6.99
N TYR A 333 -24.95 -4.01 -7.47
CA TYR A 333 -24.04 -3.66 -8.56
C TYR A 333 -22.59 -3.99 -8.16
N ASP A 334 -22.14 -5.16 -8.60
CA ASP A 334 -20.75 -5.62 -8.43
C ASP A 334 -20.34 -6.46 -9.64
N PRO A 335 -19.89 -5.82 -10.72
CA PRO A 335 -19.49 -6.53 -11.94
C PRO A 335 -18.36 -7.53 -11.71
N THR A 336 -17.54 -7.33 -10.67
CA THR A 336 -16.39 -8.22 -10.41
C THR A 336 -16.82 -9.64 -10.04
N LYS A 337 -18.06 -9.83 -9.57
CA LYS A 337 -18.66 -11.16 -9.31
C LYS A 337 -19.20 -11.83 -10.58
N GLN A 338 -19.23 -11.11 -11.69
CA GLN A 338 -19.76 -11.60 -12.98
C GLN A 338 -18.66 -11.95 -13.98
N ILE A 339 -17.39 -11.95 -13.53
CA ILE A 339 -16.26 -12.35 -14.38
C ILE A 339 -16.39 -13.84 -14.72
N THR A 340 -16.40 -14.13 -16.02
CA THR A 340 -16.51 -15.49 -16.55
C THR A 340 -15.38 -15.82 -17.50
N LYS A 341 -14.94 -17.07 -17.51
CA LYS A 341 -13.98 -17.58 -18.49
C LYS A 341 -14.69 -17.75 -19.83
N VAL A 342 -14.08 -17.23 -20.89
CA VAL A 342 -14.55 -17.40 -22.26
C VAL A 342 -13.97 -18.72 -22.80
N GLU A 343 -14.81 -19.54 -23.45
CA GLU A 343 -14.40 -20.83 -24.02
C GLU A 343 -13.65 -20.65 -25.35
#